data_3c1b5f6299f549c8995032844603a05f
#
_entry.id   3c1b5f6299f549c8995032844603a05f
#
_cell.length_a   1.000
_cell.length_b   1.000
_cell.length_c   1.000
_cell.angle_alpha   90.00
_cell.angle_beta   90.00
_cell.angle_gamma   90.00
#
_symmetry.space_group_name_H-M   'P 1'
#
loop_
_entity.id
_entity.type
_entity.pdbx_description
1 polymer ?
#
loop_
_entity_poly.entity_id
_entity_poly.type
_entity_poly.pdbx_seq_one_letter_code
_entity_poly.pdbx_strand_id
1 'polypeptide(L)'
;AGGFGIQTAAAVVGGETPSITNATEEYDGSSWTAGGNYSAPLVGITAFGIQTAGVGFGGYVPSPGYTNATNEYNGSSWTTVNNYPQTSNSSGACGTLTAGLGFGGDNTGVSPRNTTTTAEYDGTNWTAGGALGTGGYLLRGAGTQTAAAAVGGQGRGSLTEEYNGTSWTAGGAPLAPVSGNGTTQAGTQD
;
A
#
# COMPACT_ATOMS: atom_id res chain seq x y z
N ALA A 1 7.62 6.46 -3.90
CA ALA A 1 6.35 7.14 -3.68
C ALA A 1 5.23 6.10 -3.55
N GLY A 2 4.18 6.43 -2.81
CA GLY A 2 2.88 5.77 -2.85
C GLY A 2 1.89 6.61 -3.64
N GLY A 3 0.91 5.96 -4.28
CA GLY A 3 -0.12 6.67 -5.03
C GLY A 3 -1.50 6.06 -4.77
N PHE A 4 -2.55 6.89 -4.84
CA PHE A 4 -3.94 6.47 -4.65
C PHE A 4 -4.89 7.44 -5.36
N GLY A 5 -6.14 7.03 -5.54
CA GLY A 5 -7.16 7.84 -6.22
C GLY A 5 -7.58 7.29 -7.57
N ILE A 6 -8.20 8.15 -8.37
CA ILE A 6 -8.72 7.85 -9.70
C ILE A 6 -8.09 8.79 -10.75
N GLN A 7 -8.33 8.54 -12.04
CA GLN A 7 -7.76 9.30 -13.14
C GLN A 7 -7.94 10.83 -13.05
N THR A 8 -9.05 11.29 -12.50
CA THR A 8 -9.38 12.73 -12.40
C THR A 8 -9.17 13.31 -11.00
N ALA A 9 -8.75 12.49 -10.03
CA ALA A 9 -8.51 12.90 -8.66
C ALA A 9 -7.56 11.90 -8.00
N ALA A 10 -6.26 12.08 -8.16
CA ALA A 10 -5.23 11.21 -7.61
C ALA A 10 -4.31 11.97 -6.65
N ALA A 11 -3.64 11.24 -5.78
CA ALA A 11 -2.58 11.78 -4.94
C ALA A 11 -1.35 10.85 -4.99
N VAL A 12 -0.16 11.46 -4.88
CA VAL A 12 1.11 10.76 -4.68
C VAL A 12 1.81 11.32 -3.46
N VAL A 13 2.52 10.46 -2.73
CA VAL A 13 3.16 10.85 -1.47
C VAL A 13 4.54 10.24 -1.32
N GLY A 14 5.47 11.02 -0.77
CA GLY A 14 6.84 10.60 -0.50
C GLY A 14 7.62 10.31 -1.77
N GLY A 15 8.66 9.51 -1.64
CA GLY A 15 9.55 9.15 -2.74
C GLY A 15 10.93 9.79 -2.63
N GLU A 16 11.75 9.64 -3.68
CA GLU A 16 13.13 10.13 -3.71
C GLU A 16 13.46 10.71 -5.08
N THR A 17 13.81 12.00 -5.15
CA THR A 17 14.32 12.68 -6.35
C THR A 17 14.81 14.08 -5.99
N PRO A 18 16.07 14.39 -5.89
CA PRO A 18 17.21 13.54 -5.59
C PRO A 18 17.29 13.14 -4.12
N SER A 19 16.44 13.69 -3.26
CA SER A 19 16.37 13.43 -1.82
C SER A 19 15.03 12.80 -1.46
N ILE A 20 15.01 12.05 -0.37
CA ILE A 20 13.76 11.50 0.18
C ILE A 20 12.89 12.67 0.64
N THR A 21 11.64 12.68 0.24
CA THR A 21 10.67 13.75 0.49
C THR A 21 9.46 13.27 1.28
N ASN A 22 8.78 14.20 1.94
CA ASN A 22 7.46 14.01 2.55
C ASN A 22 6.34 14.73 1.77
N ALA A 23 6.65 15.26 0.60
CA ALA A 23 5.68 15.97 -0.20
C ALA A 23 4.50 15.07 -0.59
N THR A 24 3.32 15.65 -0.62
CA THR A 24 2.14 15.10 -1.28
C THR A 24 1.83 16.00 -2.46
N GLU A 25 1.52 15.40 -3.60
CA GLU A 25 1.05 16.10 -4.78
C GLU A 25 -0.30 15.54 -5.19
N GLU A 26 -1.20 16.42 -5.60
CA GLU A 26 -2.58 16.11 -5.99
C GLU A 26 -2.80 16.39 -7.46
N TYR A 27 -3.44 15.47 -8.15
CA TYR A 27 -3.81 15.58 -9.55
C TYR A 27 -5.32 15.81 -9.69
N ASP A 28 -5.71 16.84 -10.44
CA ASP A 28 -7.11 17.23 -10.68
C ASP A 28 -7.67 16.73 -12.02
N GLY A 29 -6.94 15.87 -12.72
CA GLY A 29 -7.27 15.41 -14.08
C GLY A 29 -6.55 16.20 -15.18
N SER A 30 -5.86 17.30 -14.85
CA SER A 30 -5.13 18.15 -15.80
C SER A 30 -3.75 18.58 -15.29
N SER A 31 -3.62 18.86 -14.00
CA SER A 31 -2.41 19.41 -13.39
C SER A 31 -2.15 18.83 -12.00
N TRP A 32 -0.88 18.89 -11.58
CA TRP A 32 -0.45 18.54 -10.24
C TRP A 32 -0.31 19.80 -9.38
N THR A 33 -0.81 19.74 -8.17
CA THR A 33 -0.67 20.80 -7.16
C THR A 33 -0.15 20.22 -5.84
N ALA A 34 0.51 21.06 -5.03
CA ALA A 34 1.01 20.60 -3.73
C ALA A 34 -0.14 20.39 -2.75
N GLY A 35 -0.20 19.21 -2.14
CA GLY A 35 -1.05 18.89 -1.00
C GLY A 35 -0.32 19.02 0.33
N GLY A 36 -0.97 18.60 1.42
CA GLY A 36 -0.35 18.61 2.76
C GLY A 36 0.74 17.56 2.89
N ASN A 37 1.88 17.92 3.45
CA ASN A 37 3.01 17.02 3.62
C ASN A 37 2.71 15.85 4.57
N TYR A 38 3.26 14.67 4.26
CA TYR A 38 3.26 13.53 5.16
C TYR A 38 4.11 13.82 6.41
N SER A 39 3.89 13.07 7.48
CA SER A 39 4.52 13.30 8.79
C SER A 39 6.05 13.23 8.78
N ALA A 40 6.65 12.50 7.86
CA ALA A 40 8.11 12.39 7.70
C ALA A 40 8.50 12.08 6.24
N PRO A 41 9.70 12.45 5.79
CA PRO A 41 10.23 12.02 4.51
C PRO A 41 10.37 10.49 4.46
N LEU A 42 9.87 9.85 3.39
CA LEU A 42 9.87 8.38 3.29
C LEU A 42 9.84 7.87 1.87
N VAL A 43 10.29 6.62 1.71
CA VAL A 43 10.18 5.85 0.45
C VAL A 43 9.50 4.51 0.70
N GLY A 44 8.94 3.90 -0.34
CA GLY A 44 8.31 2.58 -0.23
C GLY A 44 7.05 2.54 0.62
N ILE A 45 6.42 3.69 0.88
CA ILE A 45 5.10 3.76 1.50
C ILE A 45 4.07 3.03 0.64
N THR A 46 3.18 2.33 1.28
CA THR A 46 2.00 1.74 0.67
C THR A 46 0.81 2.65 0.92
N ALA A 47 0.00 2.92 -0.12
CA ALA A 47 -1.16 3.79 0.02
C ALA A 47 -2.36 3.26 -0.77
N PHE A 48 -3.58 3.58 -0.34
CA PHE A 48 -4.84 3.21 -1.00
C PHE A 48 -5.93 4.23 -0.66
N GLY A 49 -7.08 4.13 -1.31
CA GLY A 49 -8.22 5.02 -1.12
C GLY A 49 -8.43 6.01 -2.26
N ILE A 50 -9.15 7.08 -1.99
CA ILE A 50 -9.39 8.18 -2.93
C ILE A 50 -8.67 9.46 -2.45
N GLN A 51 -8.48 10.45 -3.33
CA GLN A 51 -7.72 11.68 -3.06
C GLN A 51 -8.16 12.40 -1.77
N THR A 52 -9.46 12.41 -1.45
CA THR A 52 -10.00 13.06 -0.26
C THR A 52 -10.22 12.12 0.93
N ALA A 53 -9.88 10.84 0.80
CA ALA A 53 -10.00 9.82 1.84
C ALA A 53 -8.98 8.70 1.57
N GLY A 54 -7.71 9.03 1.75
CA GLY A 54 -6.58 8.13 1.51
C GLY A 54 -5.99 7.58 2.81
N VAL A 55 -5.31 6.45 2.70
CA VAL A 55 -4.52 5.84 3.78
C VAL A 55 -3.12 5.57 3.26
N GLY A 56 -2.12 5.95 4.03
CA GLY A 56 -0.72 5.60 3.78
C GLY A 56 -0.12 4.90 4.99
N PHE A 57 0.59 3.79 4.79
CA PHE A 57 1.21 3.06 5.89
C PHE A 57 2.57 2.47 5.53
N GLY A 58 3.38 2.22 6.56
CA GLY A 58 4.69 1.63 6.40
C GLY A 58 5.67 2.55 5.68
N GLY A 59 6.64 1.97 5.01
CA GLY A 59 7.72 2.66 4.32
C GLY A 59 9.03 2.68 5.07
N TYR A 60 10.02 3.29 4.46
CA TYR A 60 11.35 3.53 5.03
C TYR A 60 11.56 5.03 5.24
N VAL A 61 11.88 5.43 6.43
CA VAL A 61 12.31 6.79 6.82
C VAL A 61 13.81 6.77 7.09
N PRO A 62 14.58 7.85 6.79
CA PRO A 62 16.04 7.86 6.98
C PRO A 62 16.49 7.51 8.40
N SER A 63 15.69 7.88 9.40
CA SER A 63 15.87 7.52 10.81
C SER A 63 14.50 7.49 11.49
N PRO A 64 14.10 6.40 12.15
CA PRO A 64 14.87 5.21 12.56
C PRO A 64 14.92 4.06 11.53
N GLY A 65 14.37 4.18 10.33
CA GLY A 65 14.36 3.12 9.33
C GLY A 65 12.94 2.69 8.94
N TYR A 66 12.68 1.39 8.83
CA TYR A 66 11.34 0.89 8.50
C TYR A 66 10.32 1.26 9.57
N THR A 67 9.14 1.69 9.14
CA THR A 67 8.06 2.13 10.03
C THR A 67 6.80 1.29 9.83
N ASN A 68 5.93 1.32 10.83
CA ASN A 68 4.56 0.79 10.77
C ASN A 68 3.53 1.90 10.94
N ALA A 69 3.95 3.15 10.94
CA ALA A 69 3.05 4.29 11.06
C ALA A 69 1.97 4.24 9.97
N THR A 70 0.74 4.54 10.35
CA THR A 70 -0.38 4.72 9.44
C THR A 70 -0.87 6.16 9.57
N ASN A 71 -1.14 6.79 8.44
CA ASN A 71 -1.71 8.12 8.38
C ASN A 71 -2.88 8.14 7.40
N GLU A 72 -3.88 8.94 7.70
CA GLU A 72 -5.03 9.20 6.86
C GLU A 72 -4.94 10.58 6.21
N TYR A 73 -5.31 10.65 4.94
CA TYR A 73 -5.38 11.88 4.16
C TYR A 73 -6.82 12.30 3.92
N ASN A 74 -7.13 13.56 4.22
CA ASN A 74 -8.49 14.11 4.08
C ASN A 74 -8.66 15.03 2.85
N GLY A 75 -7.71 15.01 1.91
CA GLY A 75 -7.68 15.94 0.77
C GLY A 75 -6.94 17.24 1.04
N SER A 76 -6.34 17.43 2.23
CA SER A 76 -5.54 18.61 2.54
C SER A 76 -4.44 18.36 3.56
N SER A 77 -4.59 17.38 4.43
CA SER A 77 -3.61 17.08 5.48
C SER A 77 -3.62 15.61 5.87
N TRP A 78 -2.50 15.16 6.42
CA TRP A 78 -2.31 13.82 6.96
C TRP A 78 -2.50 13.82 8.48
N THR A 79 -3.21 12.83 9.00
CA THR A 79 -3.41 12.61 10.44
C THR A 79 -2.91 11.22 10.81
N THR A 80 -2.06 11.12 11.84
CA THR A 80 -1.58 9.83 12.33
C THR A 80 -2.69 9.10 13.08
N VAL A 81 -2.84 7.81 12.78
CA VAL A 81 -3.82 6.89 13.37
C VAL A 81 -3.14 5.63 13.91
N ASN A 82 -3.91 4.58 14.25
CA ASN A 82 -3.35 3.35 14.80
C ASN A 82 -2.45 2.63 13.78
N ASN A 83 -1.28 2.21 14.24
CA ASN A 83 -0.23 1.65 13.42
C ASN A 83 -0.62 0.33 12.74
N TYR A 84 -0.07 0.09 11.54
CA TYR A 84 -0.07 -1.22 10.91
C TYR A 84 0.61 -2.27 11.83
N PRO A 85 0.17 -3.54 11.82
CA PRO A 85 0.63 -4.53 12.80
C PRO A 85 2.13 -4.79 12.86
N GLN A 86 2.87 -4.45 11.80
CA GLN A 86 4.31 -4.65 11.73
C GLN A 86 4.98 -3.53 10.92
N THR A 87 6.29 -3.32 11.13
CA THR A 87 7.07 -2.51 10.20
C THR A 87 7.02 -3.13 8.81
N SER A 88 6.80 -2.33 7.79
CA SER A 88 6.62 -2.85 6.43
C SER A 88 7.04 -1.83 5.38
N ASN A 89 7.59 -2.30 4.29
CA ASN A 89 7.95 -1.49 3.13
C ASN A 89 7.44 -2.17 1.86
N SER A 90 6.90 -1.39 0.94
CA SER A 90 6.48 -1.89 -0.38
C SER A 90 5.50 -3.06 -0.32
N SER A 91 4.52 -2.98 0.60
CA SER A 91 3.39 -3.90 0.69
C SER A 91 2.44 -3.72 -0.49
N GLY A 92 1.55 -4.70 -0.71
CA GLY A 92 0.35 -4.51 -1.51
C GLY A 92 -0.78 -3.93 -0.67
N ALA A 93 -1.69 -3.21 -1.30
CA ALA A 93 -2.91 -2.75 -0.65
C ALA A 93 -4.03 -2.48 -1.65
N CYS A 94 -5.26 -2.42 -1.16
CA CYS A 94 -6.45 -1.99 -1.92
C CYS A 94 -7.57 -1.60 -0.95
N GLY A 95 -8.69 -1.14 -1.49
CA GLY A 95 -9.88 -0.78 -0.72
C GLY A 95 -10.05 0.71 -0.48
N THR A 96 -10.86 1.05 0.52
CA THR A 96 -11.24 2.42 0.88
C THR A 96 -10.76 2.77 2.28
N LEU A 97 -10.89 4.05 2.69
CA LEU A 97 -10.54 4.52 4.03
C LEU A 97 -11.15 3.66 5.15
N THR A 98 -12.41 3.25 5.01
CA THR A 98 -13.15 2.50 6.03
C THR A 98 -13.22 0.99 5.79
N ALA A 99 -12.65 0.51 4.69
CA ALA A 99 -12.59 -0.90 4.31
C ALA A 99 -11.32 -1.15 3.47
N GLY A 100 -10.17 -1.06 4.10
CA GLY A 100 -8.85 -1.19 3.50
C GLY A 100 -8.22 -2.55 3.76
N LEU A 101 -7.34 -2.98 2.87
CA LEU A 101 -6.57 -4.21 3.00
C LEU A 101 -5.10 -3.92 2.71
N GLY A 102 -4.21 -4.30 3.62
CA GLY A 102 -2.77 -4.28 3.45
C GLY A 102 -2.20 -5.68 3.55
N PHE A 103 -1.25 -6.04 2.67
CA PHE A 103 -0.70 -7.40 2.66
C PHE A 103 0.74 -7.48 2.16
N GLY A 104 1.46 -8.49 2.65
CA GLY A 104 2.86 -8.71 2.32
C GLY A 104 3.78 -7.59 2.81
N GLY A 105 4.81 -7.31 2.04
CA GLY A 105 5.81 -6.28 2.31
C GLY A 105 7.16 -6.84 2.74
N ASP A 106 8.15 -5.96 2.75
CA ASP A 106 9.49 -6.22 3.26
C ASP A 106 9.58 -5.80 4.73
N ASN A 107 9.90 -6.73 5.60
CA ASN A 107 10.16 -6.46 7.01
C ASN A 107 11.57 -6.91 7.38
N THR A 108 12.47 -5.96 7.55
CA THR A 108 13.89 -6.25 7.89
C THR A 108 14.10 -6.81 9.29
N GLY A 109 13.09 -6.71 10.16
CA GLY A 109 13.15 -7.23 11.53
C GLY A 109 12.92 -8.75 11.64
N VAL A 110 12.55 -9.41 10.55
CA VAL A 110 12.23 -10.84 10.50
C VAL A 110 12.94 -11.57 9.37
N SER A 111 13.04 -12.89 9.50
CA SER A 111 13.55 -13.77 8.45
C SER A 111 12.53 -14.89 8.19
N PRO A 112 12.06 -15.11 6.95
CA PRO A 112 12.40 -14.33 5.74
C PRO A 112 11.82 -12.91 5.78
N ARG A 113 12.48 -11.96 5.12
CA ARG A 113 12.06 -10.55 5.03
C ARG A 113 10.70 -10.37 4.35
N ASN A 114 10.36 -11.27 3.43
CA ASN A 114 9.10 -11.29 2.72
C ASN A 114 7.99 -11.78 3.64
N THR A 115 7.06 -10.92 4.01
CA THR A 115 6.01 -11.30 4.94
C THR A 115 4.77 -11.84 4.22
N THR A 116 4.02 -12.68 4.94
CA THR A 116 2.69 -13.16 4.52
C THR A 116 1.57 -12.39 5.22
N THR A 117 1.91 -11.41 6.04
CA THR A 117 0.95 -10.64 6.84
C THR A 117 -0.13 -10.05 5.96
N THR A 118 -1.37 -10.18 6.38
CA THR A 118 -2.53 -9.46 5.86
C THR A 118 -3.22 -8.77 7.03
N ALA A 119 -3.62 -7.53 6.83
CA ALA A 119 -4.40 -6.81 7.81
C ALA A 119 -5.51 -6.00 7.13
N GLU A 120 -6.65 -5.95 7.78
CA GLU A 120 -7.85 -5.24 7.39
C GLU A 120 -7.98 -3.94 8.19
N TYR A 121 -8.26 -2.84 7.50
CA TYR A 121 -8.42 -1.51 8.08
C TYR A 121 -9.89 -1.11 8.09
N ASP A 122 -10.40 -0.63 9.23
CA ASP A 122 -11.80 -0.25 9.43
C ASP A 122 -12.04 1.28 9.45
N GLY A 123 -11.02 2.08 9.18
CA GLY A 123 -11.02 3.54 9.34
C GLY A 123 -10.49 4.00 10.69
N THR A 124 -10.01 3.09 11.53
CA THR A 124 -9.45 3.42 12.85
C THR A 124 -8.37 2.42 13.26
N ASN A 125 -8.64 1.13 13.06
CA ASN A 125 -7.79 0.04 13.53
C ASN A 125 -7.45 -0.93 12.39
N TRP A 126 -6.31 -1.58 12.55
CA TRP A 126 -5.92 -2.72 11.76
C TRP A 126 -6.23 -4.01 12.51
N THR A 127 -6.91 -4.93 11.86
CA THR A 127 -7.20 -6.28 12.36
C THR A 127 -6.52 -7.32 11.48
N ALA A 128 -5.95 -8.36 12.07
CA ALA A 128 -5.29 -9.42 11.31
C ALA A 128 -6.29 -10.18 10.44
N GLY A 129 -5.99 -10.29 9.15
CA GLY A 129 -6.68 -11.14 8.18
C GLY A 129 -5.94 -12.46 7.94
N GLY A 130 -6.48 -13.30 7.07
CA GLY A 130 -5.83 -14.54 6.65
C GLY A 130 -4.50 -14.26 5.93
N ALA A 131 -3.44 -14.98 6.29
CA ALA A 131 -2.12 -14.78 5.72
C ALA A 131 -2.06 -15.19 4.23
N LEU A 132 -1.23 -14.48 3.43
CA LEU A 132 -0.85 -14.91 2.08
C LEU A 132 -0.22 -16.33 2.13
N GLY A 133 -0.46 -17.13 1.12
CA GLY A 133 0.19 -18.44 0.95
C GLY A 133 1.69 -18.31 0.68
N THR A 134 2.10 -17.24 0.00
CA THR A 134 3.52 -16.95 -0.27
C THR A 134 3.82 -15.48 0.03
N GLY A 135 4.80 -15.24 0.90
CA GLY A 135 5.27 -13.91 1.25
C GLY A 135 5.99 -13.21 0.08
N GLY A 136 5.87 -11.89 0.03
CA GLY A 136 6.54 -11.07 -0.98
C GLY A 136 6.46 -9.59 -0.66
N TYR A 137 7.23 -8.78 -1.38
CA TYR A 137 7.18 -7.32 -1.36
C TYR A 137 7.15 -6.77 -2.79
N LEU A 138 6.91 -5.47 -2.96
CA LEU A 138 6.59 -4.86 -4.26
C LEU A 138 5.36 -5.53 -4.90
N LEU A 139 4.42 -5.92 -4.07
CA LEU A 139 3.15 -6.53 -4.47
C LEU A 139 2.24 -5.48 -5.09
N ARG A 140 1.42 -5.92 -6.03
CA ARG A 140 0.32 -5.11 -6.57
C ARG A 140 -0.99 -5.60 -5.99
N GLY A 141 -1.78 -4.66 -5.48
CA GLY A 141 -3.12 -4.91 -4.97
C GLY A 141 -4.18 -4.32 -5.89
N ALA A 142 -5.29 -5.03 -6.03
CA ALA A 142 -6.48 -4.53 -6.70
C ALA A 142 -7.73 -5.10 -6.01
N GLY A 143 -8.83 -4.38 -6.08
CA GLY A 143 -10.12 -4.83 -5.54
C GLY A 143 -10.53 -4.12 -4.25
N THR A 144 -11.34 -4.79 -3.47
CA THR A 144 -11.89 -4.32 -2.19
C THR A 144 -11.32 -5.12 -1.02
N GLN A 145 -11.63 -4.73 0.22
CA GLN A 145 -11.21 -5.48 1.42
C GLN A 145 -11.66 -6.95 1.40
N THR A 146 -12.83 -7.24 0.85
CA THR A 146 -13.43 -8.59 0.85
C THR A 146 -13.32 -9.32 -0.49
N ALA A 147 -12.77 -8.69 -1.51
CA ALA A 147 -12.55 -9.27 -2.84
C ALA A 147 -11.30 -8.62 -3.46
N ALA A 148 -10.13 -9.12 -3.09
CA ALA A 148 -8.86 -8.54 -3.51
C ALA A 148 -8.00 -9.54 -4.27
N ALA A 149 -7.12 -9.00 -5.12
CA ALA A 149 -6.07 -9.77 -5.78
C ALA A 149 -4.68 -9.23 -5.39
N ALA A 150 -3.79 -10.15 -5.02
CA ALA A 150 -2.37 -9.89 -4.82
C ALA A 150 -1.57 -10.48 -5.99
N VAL A 151 -0.90 -9.63 -6.76
CA VAL A 151 -0.25 -10.04 -8.01
C VAL A 151 1.25 -9.78 -7.97
N GLY A 152 2.03 -10.80 -8.34
CA GLY A 152 3.47 -10.72 -8.52
C GLY A 152 4.23 -10.32 -7.27
N GLY A 153 5.27 -9.52 -7.45
CA GLY A 153 6.18 -9.07 -6.39
C GLY A 153 7.45 -9.89 -6.28
N GLN A 154 8.42 -9.36 -5.55
CA GLN A 154 9.67 -10.07 -5.26
C GLN A 154 9.41 -11.25 -4.33
N GLY A 155 9.98 -12.40 -4.69
CA GLY A 155 9.78 -13.66 -3.99
C GLY A 155 8.56 -14.46 -4.48
N ARG A 156 7.74 -13.91 -5.41
CA ARG A 156 6.49 -14.53 -5.86
C ARG A 156 6.41 -14.83 -7.37
N GLY A 157 7.25 -14.17 -8.20
CA GLY A 157 7.24 -14.39 -9.66
C GLY A 157 5.88 -14.03 -10.30
N SER A 158 5.26 -15.04 -10.94
CA SER A 158 3.94 -14.90 -11.59
C SER A 158 2.76 -15.30 -10.70
N LEU A 159 2.95 -15.36 -9.38
CA LEU A 159 1.88 -15.78 -8.48
C LEU A 159 0.80 -14.71 -8.38
N THR A 160 -0.46 -15.14 -8.46
CA THR A 160 -1.64 -14.38 -8.05
C THR A 160 -2.33 -15.12 -6.91
N GLU A 161 -2.74 -14.38 -5.91
CA GLU A 161 -3.63 -14.88 -4.86
C GLU A 161 -4.85 -13.97 -4.77
N GLU A 162 -6.00 -14.57 -4.49
CA GLU A 162 -7.29 -13.90 -4.38
C GLU A 162 -7.81 -13.99 -2.94
N TYR A 163 -8.22 -12.85 -2.37
CA TYR A 163 -8.76 -12.73 -1.02
C TYR A 163 -10.27 -12.68 -1.05
N ASN A 164 -10.92 -13.44 -0.18
CA ASN A 164 -12.38 -13.52 -0.08
C ASN A 164 -12.96 -12.85 1.18
N GLY A 165 -12.17 -12.00 1.84
CA GLY A 165 -12.53 -11.37 3.12
C GLY A 165 -12.13 -12.21 4.34
N THR A 166 -11.51 -13.38 4.15
CA THR A 166 -11.08 -14.24 5.27
C THR A 166 -9.77 -14.94 4.98
N SER A 167 -9.55 -15.40 3.75
CA SER A 167 -8.39 -16.20 3.36
C SER A 167 -7.98 -15.94 1.92
N TRP A 168 -6.72 -16.20 1.61
CA TRP A 168 -6.16 -16.16 0.26
C TRP A 168 -6.20 -17.54 -0.38
N THR A 169 -6.54 -17.58 -1.66
CA THR A 169 -6.49 -18.77 -2.52
C THR A 169 -5.69 -18.47 -3.78
N ALA A 170 -5.06 -19.49 -4.36
CA ALA A 170 -4.32 -19.32 -5.61
C ALA A 170 -5.24 -18.92 -6.76
N GLY A 171 -4.92 -17.83 -7.44
CA GLY A 171 -5.58 -17.36 -8.65
C GLY A 171 -4.82 -17.70 -9.92
N GLY A 172 -5.35 -17.26 -11.07
CA GLY A 172 -4.70 -17.43 -12.36
C GLY A 172 -3.39 -16.63 -12.46
N ALA A 173 -2.31 -17.26 -12.92
CA ALA A 173 -1.02 -16.59 -13.07
C ALA A 173 -1.02 -15.61 -14.26
N PRO A 174 -0.36 -14.43 -14.14
CA PRO A 174 -0.06 -13.59 -15.28
C PRO A 174 0.77 -14.33 -16.33
N LEU A 175 0.62 -13.96 -17.60
CA LEU A 175 1.37 -14.57 -18.72
C LEU A 175 2.88 -14.41 -18.62
N ALA A 176 3.36 -13.40 -17.89
CA ALA A 176 4.78 -13.14 -17.64
C ALA A 176 5.01 -12.83 -16.15
N PRO A 177 6.21 -13.15 -15.62
CA PRO A 177 6.56 -12.77 -14.25
C PRO A 177 6.43 -11.27 -14.03
N VAL A 178 5.72 -10.89 -12.96
CA VAL A 178 5.55 -9.50 -12.55
C VAL A 178 6.47 -9.24 -11.36
N SER A 179 7.75 -9.11 -11.64
CA SER A 179 8.77 -8.69 -10.67
C SER A 179 9.32 -7.34 -11.08
N GLY A 180 9.34 -6.35 -10.19
CA GLY A 180 9.93 -5.05 -10.52
C GLY A 180 9.55 -3.93 -9.58
N ASN A 181 10.31 -2.83 -9.64
CA ASN A 181 10.24 -1.65 -8.79
C ASN A 181 9.03 -0.72 -9.06
N GLY A 182 7.91 -1.23 -9.48
CA GLY A 182 6.73 -0.41 -9.75
C GLY A 182 5.59 -0.71 -8.78
N THR A 183 5.27 0.21 -7.91
CA THR A 183 4.00 0.21 -7.17
C THR A 183 2.92 0.78 -8.10
N THR A 184 2.12 -0.08 -8.69
CA THR A 184 0.88 0.34 -9.34
C THR A 184 -0.27 -0.35 -8.64
N GLN A 185 -1.15 0.43 -8.07
CA GLN A 185 -2.45 -0.04 -7.63
C GLN A 185 -3.46 0.31 -8.73
N ALA A 186 -4.29 -0.63 -9.08
CA ALA A 186 -5.33 -0.42 -10.08
C ALA A 186 -6.68 -0.78 -9.50
N GLY A 187 -7.58 0.15 -9.63
CA GLY A 187 -9.01 -0.02 -9.82
C GLY A 187 -9.86 -0.71 -8.77
N THR A 188 -11.01 -0.11 -8.53
CA THR A 188 -12.20 -0.76 -7.98
C THR A 188 -12.80 -1.70 -9.02
N GLN A 189 -13.26 -2.87 -8.61
CA GLN A 189 -14.27 -3.59 -9.39
C GLN A 189 -15.60 -2.91 -9.13
N ASP A 190 -16.25 -2.47 -10.21
CA ASP A 190 -17.65 -2.02 -10.20
C ASP A 190 -18.58 -3.22 -9.99
#